data_e96f04c5438cc74303c2a7fd1c5ef45f
#
_entry.id   e96f04c5438cc74303c2a7fd1c5ef45f
#
_cell.length_a   1.000
_cell.length_b   1.000
_cell.length_c   1.000
_cell.angle_alpha   90.00
_cell.angle_beta   90.00
_cell.angle_gamma   90.00
#
_symmetry.space_group_name_H-M   'P 1'
#
loop_
_entity.id
_entity.type
_entity.pdbx_description
1 polymer ?
#
loop_
_entity_poly.entity_id
_entity_poly.type
_entity_poly.pdbx_seq_one_letter_code
_entity_poly.pdbx_strand_id
1 'polypeptide(L)'
;MNIDEFCTKELGVTDPQLLHDWQSSGKIKRVQKGEIIQNIGDIDSQVHILMDGLLRGFFFDLNGKEITDCFVFIRGTPVMSCLGLNMPTPLCIEALETSTLLMIPVDVIQTLLETNLEMNRLYNRLLHTALMMHWQSKIMLAQHGAPQRYQWFLEQFPGLIDRVTHKHI
;
A
#
# COMPACT_ATOMS: atom_id res chain seq x y z
N MET A 1 -17.36 7.93 -3.79
CA MET A 1 -16.95 6.98 -4.86
C MET A 1 -17.26 5.59 -4.37
N ASN A 2 -18.01 4.81 -5.12
CA ASN A 2 -18.31 3.41 -4.81
C ASN A 2 -17.16 2.49 -5.30
N ILE A 3 -17.23 1.17 -4.98
CA ILE A 3 -16.17 0.21 -5.32
C ILE A 3 -15.97 0.11 -6.83
N ASP A 4 -17.05 -0.02 -7.62
CA ASP A 4 -16.98 -0.17 -9.08
C ASP A 4 -16.32 1.03 -9.74
N GLU A 5 -16.74 2.23 -9.35
CA GLU A 5 -16.17 3.47 -9.87
C GLU A 5 -14.68 3.59 -9.55
N PHE A 6 -14.28 3.20 -8.32
CA PHE A 6 -12.88 3.18 -7.92
C PHE A 6 -12.08 2.15 -8.72
N CYS A 7 -12.55 0.92 -8.80
CA CYS A 7 -11.86 -0.16 -9.50
C CYS A 7 -11.68 0.16 -10.99
N THR A 8 -12.69 0.73 -11.62
CA THR A 8 -12.63 1.10 -13.04
C THR A 8 -11.69 2.28 -13.28
N LYS A 9 -11.80 3.36 -12.49
CA LYS A 9 -11.02 4.59 -12.72
C LYS A 9 -9.57 4.50 -12.25
N GLU A 10 -9.33 3.94 -11.07
CA GLU A 10 -7.99 3.95 -10.45
C GLU A 10 -7.20 2.68 -10.76
N LEU A 11 -7.86 1.53 -10.85
CA LEU A 11 -7.19 0.25 -11.10
C LEU A 11 -7.27 -0.19 -12.56
N GLY A 12 -8.16 0.44 -13.36
CA GLY A 12 -8.37 0.10 -14.77
C GLY A 12 -9.03 -1.27 -14.98
N VAL A 13 -9.82 -1.72 -14.00
CA VAL A 13 -10.58 -2.97 -14.09
C VAL A 13 -11.75 -2.79 -15.05
N THR A 14 -11.87 -3.69 -16.03
CA THR A 14 -12.92 -3.66 -17.05
C THR A 14 -13.75 -4.93 -17.10
N ASP A 15 -13.24 -6.04 -16.54
CA ASP A 15 -13.93 -7.33 -16.48
C ASP A 15 -15.15 -7.25 -15.55
N PRO A 16 -16.39 -7.48 -16.08
CA PRO A 16 -17.60 -7.36 -15.28
C PRO A 16 -17.69 -8.36 -14.13
N GLN A 17 -17.13 -9.57 -14.30
CA GLN A 17 -17.12 -10.57 -13.24
C GLN A 17 -16.21 -10.15 -12.10
N LEU A 18 -15.01 -9.65 -12.41
CA LEU A 18 -14.07 -9.15 -11.43
C LEU A 18 -14.65 -7.95 -10.63
N LEU A 19 -15.32 -7.02 -11.33
CA LEU A 19 -16.02 -5.91 -10.67
C LEU A 19 -17.13 -6.42 -9.74
N HIS A 20 -17.94 -7.38 -10.19
CA HIS A 20 -18.99 -7.98 -9.38
C HIS A 20 -18.45 -8.68 -8.13
N ASP A 21 -17.37 -9.46 -8.25
CA ASP A 21 -16.75 -10.18 -7.14
C ASP A 21 -16.17 -9.22 -6.10
N TRP A 22 -15.53 -8.14 -6.55
CA TRP A 22 -14.99 -7.12 -5.65
C TRP A 22 -16.09 -6.27 -5.00
N GLN A 23 -17.18 -5.97 -5.71
CA GLN A 23 -18.33 -5.27 -5.15
C GLN A 23 -19.05 -6.09 -4.10
N SER A 24 -19.19 -7.41 -4.33
CA SER A 24 -19.91 -8.30 -3.41
C SER A 24 -19.11 -8.66 -2.16
N SER A 25 -17.78 -8.80 -2.26
CA SER A 25 -16.91 -9.21 -1.16
C SER A 25 -16.16 -8.05 -0.51
N GLY A 26 -15.95 -6.96 -1.23
CA GLY A 26 -15.19 -5.81 -0.77
C GLY A 26 -15.94 -4.94 0.24
N LYS A 27 -15.18 -4.31 1.13
CA LYS A 27 -15.69 -3.35 2.12
C LYS A 27 -14.87 -2.08 2.08
N ILE A 28 -15.53 -0.94 2.23
CA ILE A 28 -14.86 0.35 2.40
C ILE A 28 -14.73 0.63 3.90
N LYS A 29 -13.49 0.83 4.36
CA LYS A 29 -13.18 1.20 5.75
C LYS A 29 -12.58 2.59 5.78
N ARG A 30 -13.07 3.43 6.69
CA ARG A 30 -12.43 4.71 7.03
C ARG A 30 -11.60 4.51 8.28
N VAL A 31 -10.33 4.93 8.23
CA VAL A 31 -9.38 4.87 9.34
C VAL A 31 -9.01 6.28 9.77
N GLN A 32 -8.80 6.49 11.06
CA GLN A 32 -8.47 7.80 11.60
C GLN A 32 -6.94 8.01 11.63
N LYS A 33 -6.53 9.27 11.62
CA LYS A 33 -5.12 9.61 11.84
C LYS A 33 -4.59 8.97 13.12
N GLY A 34 -3.43 8.31 13.04
CA GLY A 34 -2.78 7.59 14.15
C GLY A 34 -3.32 6.17 14.38
N GLU A 35 -4.32 5.73 13.60
CA GLU A 35 -4.81 4.35 13.69
C GLU A 35 -3.80 3.38 13.08
N ILE A 36 -3.44 2.35 13.85
CA ILE A 36 -2.63 1.23 13.36
C ILE A 36 -3.55 0.25 12.65
N ILE A 37 -3.27 0.02 11.37
CA ILE A 37 -4.03 -0.89 10.51
C ILE A 37 -3.52 -2.32 10.64
N GLN A 38 -2.18 -2.47 10.73
CA GLN A 38 -1.48 -3.75 10.89
C GLN A 38 -0.30 -3.59 11.84
N ASN A 39 -0.05 -4.59 12.69
CA ASN A 39 1.14 -4.68 13.52
C ASN A 39 2.13 -5.69 12.96
N ILE A 40 3.41 -5.54 13.30
CA ILE A 40 4.43 -6.54 12.99
C ILE A 40 3.99 -7.92 13.50
N GLY A 41 4.08 -8.92 12.65
CA GLY A 41 3.69 -10.30 12.94
C GLY A 41 2.23 -10.64 12.64
N ASP A 42 1.38 -9.65 12.37
CA ASP A 42 0.00 -9.92 11.97
C ASP A 42 -0.06 -10.67 10.64
N ILE A 43 -0.97 -11.62 10.53
CA ILE A 43 -1.35 -12.26 9.27
C ILE A 43 -2.71 -11.67 8.90
N ASP A 44 -2.72 -10.82 7.88
CA ASP A 44 -3.96 -10.17 7.46
C ASP A 44 -4.81 -11.08 6.57
N SER A 45 -6.08 -11.15 6.87
CA SER A 45 -7.08 -11.84 6.06
C SER A 45 -7.67 -10.95 4.96
N GLN A 46 -7.23 -9.70 4.86
CA GLN A 46 -7.71 -8.71 3.91
C GLN A 46 -6.54 -8.10 3.12
N VAL A 47 -6.75 -7.88 1.84
CA VAL A 47 -5.91 -6.98 1.04
C VAL A 47 -6.49 -5.58 1.15
N HIS A 48 -5.66 -4.63 1.57
CA HIS A 48 -6.03 -3.23 1.68
C HIS A 48 -5.54 -2.45 0.45
N ILE A 49 -6.41 -1.64 -0.17
CA ILE A 49 -6.07 -0.76 -1.29
C ILE A 49 -6.44 0.67 -0.90
N LEU A 50 -5.52 1.59 -1.04
CA LEU A 50 -5.75 3.00 -0.70
C LEU A 50 -6.73 3.62 -1.69
N MET A 51 -7.87 4.08 -1.18
CA MET A 51 -8.85 4.88 -1.95
C MET A 51 -8.58 6.37 -1.82
N ASP A 52 -8.16 6.82 -0.62
CA ASP A 52 -7.85 8.21 -0.32
C ASP A 52 -7.07 8.31 1.00
N GLY A 53 -6.18 9.29 1.11
CA GLY A 53 -5.43 9.53 2.35
C GLY A 53 -3.94 9.22 2.23
N LEU A 54 -3.30 8.95 3.38
CA LEU A 54 -1.87 8.72 3.50
C LEU A 54 -1.58 7.72 4.62
N LEU A 55 -0.86 6.65 4.25
CA LEU A 55 -0.39 5.64 5.18
C LEU A 55 1.13 5.61 5.21
N ARG A 56 1.68 5.11 6.31
CA ARG A 56 3.11 4.88 6.54
C ARG A 56 3.34 3.43 6.91
N GLY A 57 4.29 2.79 6.25
CA GLY A 57 4.88 1.53 6.69
C GLY A 57 6.16 1.80 7.47
N PHE A 58 6.32 1.17 8.64
CA PHE A 58 7.51 1.32 9.46
C PHE A 58 7.83 0.05 10.25
N PHE A 59 9.08 -0.07 10.66
CA PHE A 59 9.57 -1.13 11.56
C PHE A 59 10.45 -0.51 12.66
N PHE A 60 10.87 -1.32 13.63
CA PHE A 60 11.76 -0.86 14.70
C PHE A 60 13.19 -1.34 14.47
N ASP A 61 14.15 -0.46 14.73
CA ASP A 61 15.57 -0.85 14.80
C ASP A 61 15.85 -1.64 16.11
N LEU A 62 17.09 -2.09 16.26
CA LEU A 62 17.53 -2.85 17.46
C LEU A 62 17.44 -2.05 18.78
N ASN A 63 17.30 -0.72 18.71
CA ASN A 63 17.18 0.16 19.87
C ASN A 63 15.69 0.55 20.12
N GLY A 64 14.76 0.00 19.34
CA GLY A 64 13.33 0.32 19.44
C GLY A 64 12.92 1.63 18.76
N LYS A 65 13.79 2.24 17.93
CA LYS A 65 13.45 3.43 17.17
C LYS A 65 12.69 3.05 15.91
N GLU A 66 11.61 3.78 15.62
CA GLU A 66 10.86 3.64 14.39
C GLU A 66 11.68 4.06 13.17
N ILE A 67 11.71 3.20 12.16
CA ILE A 67 12.30 3.46 10.84
C ILE A 67 11.17 3.38 9.81
N THR A 68 10.92 4.47 9.10
CA THR A 68 9.97 4.48 7.98
C THR A 68 10.55 3.69 6.82
N ASP A 69 9.76 2.74 6.32
CA ASP A 69 10.08 1.96 5.12
C ASP A 69 9.45 2.58 3.87
N CYS A 70 8.15 2.88 3.95
CA CYS A 70 7.40 3.37 2.80
C CYS A 70 6.24 4.30 3.19
N PHE A 71 5.76 5.04 2.20
CA PHE A 71 4.51 5.79 2.25
C PHE A 71 3.57 5.28 1.14
N VAL A 72 2.28 5.12 1.49
CA VAL A 72 1.22 4.79 0.54
C VAL A 72 0.27 5.99 0.48
N PHE A 73 0.30 6.73 -0.63
CA PHE A 73 -0.46 7.98 -0.81
C PHE A 73 -1.06 8.14 -2.21
N ILE A 74 -0.71 7.24 -3.13
CA ILE A 74 -1.29 7.21 -4.48
C ILE A 74 -2.53 6.31 -4.44
N ARG A 75 -3.65 6.82 -4.92
CA ARG A 75 -4.91 6.07 -5.02
C ARG A 75 -4.74 4.83 -5.90
N GLY A 76 -5.36 3.74 -5.50
CA GLY A 76 -5.21 2.44 -6.19
C GLY A 76 -3.96 1.66 -5.78
N THR A 77 -3.09 2.22 -4.93
CA THR A 77 -1.92 1.49 -4.44
C THR A 77 -2.34 0.48 -3.35
N PRO A 78 -1.98 -0.80 -3.49
CA PRO A 78 -2.17 -1.77 -2.42
C PRO A 78 -1.22 -1.49 -1.25
N VAL A 79 -1.70 -1.72 -0.04
CA VAL A 79 -0.87 -1.69 1.17
C VAL A 79 -0.13 -3.02 1.23
N MET A 80 1.08 -3.04 0.65
CA MET A 80 1.91 -4.24 0.58
C MET A 80 2.84 -4.28 1.80
N SER A 81 2.34 -4.84 2.88
CA SER A 81 3.08 -4.96 4.15
C SER A 81 3.84 -6.26 4.30
N CYS A 82 3.67 -7.22 3.38
CA CYS A 82 4.31 -8.53 3.43
C CYS A 82 4.72 -9.01 2.03
N LEU A 83 5.59 -10.02 1.98
CA LEU A 83 6.12 -10.58 0.73
C LEU A 83 5.12 -11.48 -0.01
N GLY A 84 4.03 -11.85 0.61
CA GLY A 84 2.99 -12.69 0.00
C GLY A 84 1.72 -12.72 0.84
N LEU A 85 0.62 -13.12 0.20
CA LEU A 85 -0.66 -13.32 0.86
C LEU A 85 -0.53 -14.40 1.95
N ASN A 86 -1.22 -14.22 3.09
CA ASN A 86 -1.18 -15.13 4.24
C ASN A 86 0.21 -15.26 4.92
N MET A 87 1.08 -14.28 4.79
CA MET A 87 2.35 -14.24 5.50
C MET A 87 2.33 -13.17 6.61
N PRO A 88 3.07 -13.39 7.72
CA PRO A 88 3.24 -12.37 8.74
C PRO A 88 3.89 -11.10 8.16
N THR A 89 3.32 -9.93 8.48
CA THR A 89 3.91 -8.67 8.05
C THR A 89 5.15 -8.31 8.87
N PRO A 90 6.25 -7.87 8.23
CA PRO A 90 7.40 -7.32 8.93
C PRO A 90 7.24 -5.84 9.31
N LEU A 91 6.15 -5.19 8.89
CA LEU A 91 5.91 -3.76 9.06
C LEU A 91 4.67 -3.49 9.91
N CYS A 92 4.72 -2.42 10.68
CA CYS A 92 3.50 -1.73 11.13
C CYS A 92 2.98 -0.82 10.02
N ILE A 93 1.67 -0.75 9.86
CA ILE A 93 1.01 0.20 8.96
C ILE A 93 0.16 1.17 9.79
N GLU A 94 0.47 2.46 9.67
CA GLU A 94 -0.18 3.56 10.38
C GLU A 94 -0.83 4.53 9.39
N ALA A 95 -2.00 5.04 9.73
CA ALA A 95 -2.62 6.15 8.99
C ALA A 95 -2.05 7.49 9.48
N LEU A 96 -1.37 8.24 8.61
CA LEU A 96 -0.83 9.57 8.93
C LEU A 96 -1.86 10.69 8.83
N GLU A 97 -2.97 10.43 8.15
CA GLU A 97 -4.17 11.28 8.08
C GLU A 97 -5.42 10.39 8.00
N THR A 98 -6.60 10.98 8.14
CA THR A 98 -7.84 10.22 7.94
C THR A 98 -7.86 9.65 6.52
N SER A 99 -7.92 8.32 6.41
CA SER A 99 -7.77 7.61 5.14
C SER A 99 -8.96 6.69 4.87
N THR A 100 -9.18 6.36 3.61
CA THR A 100 -10.23 5.43 3.18
C THR A 100 -9.59 4.28 2.43
N LEU A 101 -9.93 3.05 2.82
CA LEU A 101 -9.39 1.82 2.28
C LEU A 101 -10.49 0.97 1.67
N LEU A 102 -10.22 0.38 0.51
CA LEU A 102 -10.95 -0.78 0.02
C LEU A 102 -10.27 -2.03 0.59
N MET A 103 -11.05 -2.88 1.24
CA MET A 103 -10.62 -4.14 1.84
C MET A 103 -11.26 -5.30 1.07
N ILE A 104 -10.45 -6.23 0.58
CA ILE A 104 -10.92 -7.42 -0.14
C ILE A 104 -10.36 -8.65 0.57
N PRO A 105 -11.18 -9.67 0.87
CA PRO A 105 -10.71 -10.90 1.50
C PRO A 105 -9.59 -11.58 0.70
N VAL A 106 -8.55 -12.05 1.38
CA VAL A 106 -7.37 -12.68 0.75
C VAL A 106 -7.75 -13.94 -0.02
N ASP A 107 -8.70 -14.73 0.47
CA ASP A 107 -9.21 -15.93 -0.21
C ASP A 107 -9.90 -15.61 -1.55
N VAL A 108 -10.65 -14.51 -1.61
CA VAL A 108 -11.22 -13.99 -2.87
C VAL A 108 -10.11 -13.62 -3.86
N ILE A 109 -9.10 -12.87 -3.40
CA ILE A 109 -7.96 -12.51 -4.24
C ILE A 109 -7.23 -13.75 -4.74
N GLN A 110 -6.97 -14.75 -3.89
CA GLN A 110 -6.31 -15.99 -4.28
C GLN A 110 -7.10 -16.75 -5.34
N THR A 111 -8.42 -16.91 -5.14
CA THR A 111 -9.31 -17.55 -6.13
C THR A 111 -9.28 -16.82 -7.47
N LEU A 112 -9.34 -15.48 -7.44
CA LEU A 112 -9.31 -14.65 -8.65
C LEU A 112 -7.95 -14.71 -9.38
N LEU A 113 -6.86 -14.83 -8.66
CA LEU A 113 -5.52 -15.01 -9.27
C LEU A 113 -5.41 -16.31 -10.05
N GLU A 114 -6.15 -17.36 -9.67
CA GLU A 114 -6.17 -18.65 -10.37
C GLU A 114 -7.15 -18.67 -11.55
N THR A 115 -8.23 -17.89 -11.48
CA THR A 115 -9.38 -18.04 -12.40
C THR A 115 -9.58 -16.84 -13.33
N ASN A 116 -9.05 -15.65 -13.00
CA ASN A 116 -9.29 -14.42 -13.74
C ASN A 116 -8.00 -13.81 -14.29
N LEU A 117 -7.89 -13.74 -15.62
CA LEU A 117 -6.69 -13.23 -16.29
C LEU A 117 -6.46 -11.73 -16.05
N GLU A 118 -7.53 -10.92 -15.97
CA GLU A 118 -7.40 -9.47 -15.71
C GLU A 118 -6.89 -9.24 -14.29
N MET A 119 -7.39 -9.98 -13.30
CA MET A 119 -6.87 -9.96 -11.93
C MET A 119 -5.38 -10.31 -11.89
N ASN A 120 -4.97 -11.34 -12.61
CA ASN A 120 -3.57 -11.76 -12.68
C ASN A 120 -2.68 -10.65 -13.28
N ARG A 121 -3.14 -10.02 -14.36
CA ARG A 121 -2.44 -8.87 -14.99
C ARG A 121 -2.36 -7.66 -14.06
N LEU A 122 -3.45 -7.33 -13.38
CA LEU A 122 -3.48 -6.26 -12.39
C LEU A 122 -2.49 -6.52 -11.26
N TYR A 123 -2.53 -7.71 -10.67
CA TYR A 123 -1.63 -8.11 -9.59
C TYR A 123 -0.15 -8.02 -10.00
N ASN A 124 0.20 -8.57 -11.17
CA ASN A 124 1.57 -8.50 -11.69
C ASN A 124 2.02 -7.05 -11.94
N ARG A 125 1.16 -6.18 -12.46
CA ARG A 125 1.45 -4.76 -12.64
C ARG A 125 1.74 -4.06 -11.31
N LEU A 126 0.91 -4.31 -10.29
CA LEU A 126 1.09 -3.73 -8.96
C LEU A 126 2.36 -4.23 -8.29
N LEU A 127 2.65 -5.54 -8.37
CA LEU A 127 3.91 -6.12 -7.88
C LEU A 127 5.14 -5.52 -8.56
N HIS A 128 5.12 -5.40 -9.89
CA HIS A 128 6.22 -4.81 -10.64
C HIS A 128 6.47 -3.37 -10.22
N THR A 129 5.41 -2.56 -10.07
CA THR A 129 5.52 -1.18 -9.62
C THR A 129 6.14 -1.11 -8.21
N ALA A 130 5.66 -1.91 -7.27
CA ALA A 130 6.19 -1.96 -5.92
C ALA A 130 7.67 -2.39 -5.90
N LEU A 131 8.04 -3.41 -6.67
CA LEU A 131 9.42 -3.87 -6.78
C LEU A 131 10.35 -2.80 -7.34
N MET A 132 9.94 -2.07 -8.38
CA MET A 132 10.71 -0.96 -8.95
C MET A 132 10.92 0.16 -7.93
N MET A 133 9.90 0.56 -7.19
CA MET A 133 10.01 1.57 -6.13
C MET A 133 10.97 1.11 -5.02
N HIS A 134 10.89 -0.15 -4.60
CA HIS A 134 11.79 -0.74 -3.62
C HIS A 134 13.26 -0.71 -4.09
N TRP A 135 13.52 -1.08 -5.35
CA TRP A 135 14.87 -1.04 -5.91
C TRP A 135 15.43 0.38 -5.98
N GLN A 136 14.64 1.35 -6.42
CA GLN A 136 15.04 2.77 -6.46
C GLN A 136 15.40 3.28 -5.06
N SER A 137 14.53 3.04 -4.08
CA SER A 137 14.78 3.43 -2.69
C SER A 137 16.04 2.76 -2.12
N LYS A 138 16.23 1.47 -2.36
CA LYS A 138 17.41 0.72 -1.92
C LYS A 138 18.71 1.28 -2.51
N ILE A 139 18.70 1.60 -3.81
CA ILE A 139 19.87 2.19 -4.49
C ILE A 139 20.19 3.56 -3.88
N MET A 140 19.18 4.42 -3.69
CA MET A 140 19.35 5.72 -3.06
C MET A 140 19.92 5.63 -1.65
N LEU A 141 19.40 4.70 -0.83
CA LEU A 141 19.91 4.47 0.52
C LEU A 141 21.36 3.98 0.54
N ALA A 142 21.75 3.14 -0.43
CA ALA A 142 23.10 2.57 -0.49
C ALA A 142 24.17 3.51 -1.07
N GLN A 143 23.80 4.39 -2.00
CA GLN A 143 24.76 5.20 -2.76
C GLN A 143 24.88 6.65 -2.28
N HIS A 144 23.90 7.17 -1.52
CA HIS A 144 23.80 8.59 -1.22
C HIS A 144 23.71 8.90 0.28
N GLY A 145 24.24 10.04 0.66
CA GLY A 145 24.13 10.60 2.00
C GLY A 145 22.74 11.24 2.26
N ALA A 146 22.49 11.65 3.51
CA ALA A 146 21.21 12.21 3.92
C ALA A 146 20.72 13.41 3.08
N PRO A 147 21.58 14.39 2.70
CA PRO A 147 21.11 15.52 1.88
C PRO A 147 20.61 15.10 0.51
N GLN A 148 21.32 14.18 -0.18
CA GLN A 148 20.93 13.71 -1.50
C GLN A 148 19.66 12.84 -1.43
N ARG A 149 19.50 12.02 -0.37
CA ARG A 149 18.28 11.23 -0.15
C ARG A 149 17.08 12.13 0.09
N TYR A 150 17.25 13.21 0.86
CA TYR A 150 16.19 14.20 1.09
C TYR A 150 15.78 14.90 -0.21
N GLN A 151 16.75 15.35 -1.01
CA GLN A 151 16.47 15.97 -2.31
C GLN A 151 15.71 15.01 -3.23
N TRP A 152 16.17 13.76 -3.32
CA TRP A 152 15.48 12.71 -4.09
C TRP A 152 14.04 12.48 -3.61
N PHE A 153 13.82 12.46 -2.28
CA PHE A 153 12.47 12.33 -1.71
C PHE A 153 11.55 13.46 -2.19
N LEU A 154 12.02 14.72 -2.17
CA LEU A 154 11.22 15.86 -2.63
C LEU A 154 10.87 15.76 -4.12
N GLU A 155 11.80 15.25 -4.93
CA GLU A 155 11.61 15.09 -6.38
C GLU A 155 10.67 13.92 -6.73
N GLN A 156 10.80 12.80 -6.02
CA GLN A 156 9.96 11.63 -6.27
C GLN A 156 8.54 11.76 -5.73
N PHE A 157 8.36 12.51 -4.64
CA PHE A 157 7.11 12.61 -3.90
C PHE A 157 6.68 14.07 -3.70
N PRO A 158 6.39 14.80 -4.78
CA PRO A 158 6.04 16.21 -4.71
C PRO A 158 4.80 16.42 -3.84
N GLY A 159 4.89 17.37 -2.89
CA GLY A 159 3.80 17.68 -1.95
C GLY A 159 3.66 16.73 -0.76
N LEU A 160 4.36 15.60 -0.73
CA LEU A 160 4.29 14.67 0.39
C LEU A 160 4.93 15.28 1.66
N ILE A 161 5.95 16.12 1.49
CA ILE A 161 6.65 16.82 2.59
C ILE A 161 5.69 17.67 3.45
N ASP A 162 4.64 18.22 2.87
CA ASP A 162 3.65 19.05 3.56
C ASP A 162 2.63 18.22 4.36
N ARG A 163 2.58 16.91 4.12
CA ARG A 163 1.64 15.95 4.74
C ARG A 163 2.30 15.06 5.79
N VAL A 164 3.62 14.97 5.81
CA VAL A 164 4.37 14.13 6.74
C VAL A 164 5.20 14.98 7.71
N THR A 165 5.45 14.46 8.89
CA THR A 165 6.37 15.10 9.85
C THR A 165 7.81 14.75 9.49
N HIS A 166 8.74 15.70 9.67
CA HIS A 166 10.18 15.48 9.39
C HIS A 166 10.79 14.27 10.11
N LYS A 167 10.23 13.86 11.25
CA LYS A 167 10.73 12.67 11.98
C LYS A 167 10.51 11.36 11.20
N HIS A 168 9.63 11.34 10.17
CA HIS A 168 9.31 10.17 9.37
C HIS A 168 10.10 10.11 8.05
N ILE A 169 10.88 11.14 7.74
CA ILE A 169 11.76 11.26 6.59
C ILE A 169 13.22 11.11 7.04
#